data_6e168ab1a8502bc4651541caa8add17c
#
_entry.id   6e168ab1a8502bc4651541caa8add17c
#
_cell.length_a   1.000
_cell.length_b   1.000
_cell.length_c   1.000
_cell.angle_alpha   90.00
_cell.angle_beta   90.00
_cell.angle_gamma   90.00
#
_symmetry.space_group_name_H-M   'P 1'
#
loop_
_entity.id
_entity.type
_entity.pdbx_description
1 polymer ?
#
loop_
_entity_poly.entity_id
_entity_poly.type
_entity_poly.pdbx_seq_one_letter_code
_entity_poly.pdbx_strand_id
1 'polypeptide(L)'
;MKKLGIIYGFILGVLAINAPEVLPQNTFPSELVNFKEYPGNPIFTGTNVDTWDKQIRERGFILKEGPNYHVWFTGYSPASPTKFLGYATSKDGIHWERFSKETIHPGQWVEDMCVVKSGKTYYMFAEGEGDIAHMLVSKDRVHWQEKGNLDIRKVDGSPIRKGAYGTPTVIQAKGIWHLFYERDDLGIWLATSKDLKTWTNVQDEPVIKMGPDAYDLFAVAMNQVIHYKGLYYGYYHASAFKDWHEWSTNIAVSSDLIHWKKYERNPIIGNNQSSGIVLKDGKGFRLYTMHRKVNLYFSEGASK
;
A
#
# COMPACT_ATOMS: atom_id res chain seq x y z
N MET A 1 66.15 -24.85 3.14
CA MET A 1 64.77 -24.94 2.73
C MET A 1 63.91 -24.47 3.88
N LYS A 2 63.37 -23.20 3.80
CA LYS A 2 62.49 -22.63 4.83
C LYS A 2 61.04 -22.82 4.38
N LYS A 3 60.23 -23.51 5.18
CA LYS A 3 58.79 -23.69 4.95
C LYS A 3 58.06 -22.41 5.40
N LEU A 4 57.38 -21.79 4.49
CA LEU A 4 56.48 -20.67 4.73
C LEU A 4 55.09 -21.23 5.13
N GLY A 5 54.69 -21.01 6.37
CA GLY A 5 53.34 -21.37 6.85
C GLY A 5 52.37 -20.23 6.52
N ILE A 6 51.32 -20.52 5.76
CA ILE A 6 50.21 -19.59 5.48
C ILE A 6 49.20 -19.76 6.61
N ILE A 7 48.98 -18.70 7.38
CA ILE A 7 47.92 -18.62 8.39
C ILE A 7 46.66 -18.07 7.70
N TYR A 8 45.64 -18.90 7.57
CA TYR A 8 44.29 -18.46 7.18
C TYR A 8 43.60 -17.84 8.40
N GLY A 9 43.49 -16.55 8.42
CA GLY A 9 42.64 -15.85 9.39
C GLY A 9 41.15 -15.94 8.97
N PHE A 10 40.35 -16.69 9.70
CA PHE A 10 38.92 -16.64 9.61
C PHE A 10 38.42 -15.34 10.28
N ILE A 11 37.93 -14.40 9.48
CA ILE A 11 37.16 -13.26 10.01
C ILE A 11 35.72 -13.75 10.23
N LEU A 12 35.38 -14.07 11.47
CA LEU A 12 33.99 -14.22 11.90
C LEU A 12 33.33 -12.84 11.87
N GLY A 13 32.57 -12.57 10.83
CA GLY A 13 31.65 -11.45 10.80
C GLY A 13 30.54 -11.68 11.83
N VAL A 14 30.62 -11.02 12.97
CA VAL A 14 29.51 -10.96 13.93
C VAL A 14 28.40 -10.12 13.28
N LEU A 15 27.36 -10.78 12.77
CA LEU A 15 26.08 -10.13 12.46
C LEU A 15 25.51 -9.62 13.79
N ALA A 16 25.64 -8.31 14.01
CA ALA A 16 24.94 -7.64 15.10
C ALA A 16 23.43 -7.76 14.81
N ILE A 17 22.78 -8.69 15.50
CA ILE A 17 21.31 -8.71 15.60
C ILE A 17 20.97 -7.48 16.44
N ASN A 18 20.58 -6.39 15.77
CA ASN A 18 20.04 -5.22 16.47
C ASN A 18 18.78 -5.68 17.20
N ALA A 19 18.79 -5.60 18.53
CA ALA A 19 17.58 -5.79 19.32
C ALA A 19 16.50 -4.83 18.83
N PRO A 20 15.21 -5.23 18.79
CA PRO A 20 14.14 -4.36 18.37
C PRO A 20 14.15 -3.10 19.24
N GLU A 21 14.21 -1.94 18.58
CA GLU A 21 14.20 -0.64 19.26
C GLU A 21 12.88 -0.50 20.02
N VAL A 22 12.95 -0.23 21.32
CA VAL A 22 11.77 -0.11 22.19
C VAL A 22 10.95 1.10 21.73
N LEU A 23 9.75 0.86 21.22
CA LEU A 23 8.85 1.91 20.79
C LEU A 23 8.48 2.85 21.96
N PRO A 24 8.40 4.18 21.76
CA PRO A 24 7.99 5.14 22.77
C PRO A 24 6.62 4.81 23.38
N GLN A 25 6.36 5.27 24.60
CA GLN A 25 5.11 4.96 25.35
C GLN A 25 3.83 5.48 24.64
N ASN A 26 3.92 6.56 23.85
CA ASN A 26 2.82 7.11 23.07
C ASN A 26 3.13 7.02 21.56
N THR A 27 3.03 5.83 21.00
CA THR A 27 3.41 5.53 19.62
C THR A 27 2.37 5.87 18.56
N PHE A 28 1.12 6.17 18.95
CA PHE A 28 0.03 6.48 18.02
C PHE A 28 -0.49 7.89 18.26
N PRO A 29 0.05 8.91 17.54
CA PRO A 29 -0.43 10.29 17.63
C PRO A 29 -1.91 10.39 17.25
N SER A 30 -2.66 11.22 17.97
CA SER A 30 -4.11 11.39 17.77
C SER A 30 -4.46 11.75 16.32
N GLU A 31 -3.61 12.55 15.68
CA GLU A 31 -3.77 12.97 14.29
C GLU A 31 -3.65 11.83 13.26
N LEU A 32 -3.15 10.65 13.66
CA LEU A 32 -3.05 9.46 12.80
C LEU A 32 -4.10 8.39 13.07
N VAL A 33 -4.89 8.52 14.15
CA VAL A 33 -5.88 7.52 14.57
C VAL A 33 -7.28 8.08 14.79
N ASN A 34 -7.41 9.40 15.04
CA ASN A 34 -8.69 10.03 15.28
C ASN A 34 -9.10 10.85 14.05
N PHE A 35 -10.07 10.33 13.31
CA PHE A 35 -10.57 10.94 12.09
C PHE A 35 -12.06 11.23 12.20
N LYS A 36 -12.47 12.40 11.70
CA LYS A 36 -13.86 12.82 11.61
C LYS A 36 -14.31 12.79 10.15
N GLU A 37 -15.43 12.15 9.90
CA GLU A 37 -16.00 12.02 8.57
C GLU A 37 -16.37 13.39 7.97
N TYR A 38 -16.08 13.55 6.68
CA TYR A 38 -16.50 14.72 5.92
C TYR A 38 -18.00 14.62 5.60
N PRO A 39 -18.81 15.64 5.93
CA PRO A 39 -20.27 15.57 5.74
C PRO A 39 -20.73 15.44 4.28
N GLY A 40 -19.86 15.79 3.32
CA GLY A 40 -20.13 15.71 1.89
C GLY A 40 -19.75 14.37 1.24
N ASN A 41 -19.46 13.33 2.02
CA ASN A 41 -19.17 12.00 1.47
C ASN A 41 -20.39 11.37 0.77
N PRO A 42 -20.18 10.52 -0.27
CA PRO A 42 -18.90 10.21 -0.89
C PRO A 42 -18.40 11.34 -1.80
N ILE A 43 -17.08 11.53 -1.89
CA ILE A 43 -16.45 12.55 -2.73
C ILE A 43 -16.10 12.08 -4.13
N PHE A 44 -16.08 10.77 -4.38
CA PHE A 44 -15.87 10.18 -5.70
C PHE A 44 -16.51 8.80 -5.80
N THR A 45 -17.14 8.50 -6.94
CA THR A 45 -17.85 7.24 -7.21
C THR A 45 -17.63 6.79 -8.64
N GLY A 46 -18.06 5.60 -8.99
CA GLY A 46 -18.28 5.20 -10.39
C GLY A 46 -19.28 6.12 -11.08
N THR A 47 -19.36 6.04 -12.39
CA THR A 47 -20.27 6.87 -13.21
C THR A 47 -21.74 6.49 -13.04
N ASN A 48 -22.02 5.26 -12.61
CA ASN A 48 -23.36 4.66 -12.51
C ASN A 48 -24.12 4.58 -13.86
N VAL A 49 -23.43 4.86 -14.97
CA VAL A 49 -23.95 4.66 -16.33
C VAL A 49 -23.16 3.55 -17.02
N ASP A 50 -23.59 3.13 -18.21
CA ASP A 50 -22.99 1.98 -18.90
C ASP A 50 -21.64 2.35 -19.56
N THR A 51 -20.62 2.52 -18.72
CA THR A 51 -19.23 2.81 -19.08
C THR A 51 -18.30 1.80 -18.42
N TRP A 52 -17.01 1.80 -18.81
CA TRP A 52 -15.98 0.94 -18.24
C TRP A 52 -15.78 1.16 -16.72
N ASP A 53 -16.07 2.37 -16.23
CA ASP A 53 -16.00 2.76 -14.82
C ASP A 53 -17.39 2.98 -14.21
N LYS A 54 -18.39 2.20 -14.66
CA LYS A 54 -19.73 2.19 -14.07
C LYS A 54 -19.67 2.11 -12.55
N GLN A 55 -18.74 1.30 -12.05
CA GLN A 55 -18.40 1.18 -10.65
C GLN A 55 -16.89 1.37 -10.47
N ILE A 56 -16.46 1.73 -9.26
CA ILE A 56 -15.07 1.70 -8.86
C ILE A 56 -14.86 0.62 -7.81
N ARG A 57 -13.63 0.10 -7.74
CA ARG A 57 -13.23 -0.93 -6.80
C ARG A 57 -12.41 -0.36 -5.65
N GLU A 58 -12.11 -1.18 -4.66
CA GLU A 58 -11.19 -0.89 -3.56
C GLU A 58 -9.79 -0.57 -4.07
N ARG A 59 -9.01 0.06 -3.19
CA ARG A 59 -7.59 0.34 -3.36
C ARG A 59 -7.16 1.06 -4.63
N GLY A 60 -7.76 2.19 -4.90
CA GLY A 60 -7.07 3.20 -5.68
C GLY A 60 -5.92 3.85 -4.89
N PHE A 61 -5.26 4.82 -5.45
CA PHE A 61 -4.19 5.56 -4.77
C PHE A 61 -4.32 7.06 -4.99
N ILE A 62 -4.06 7.84 -3.93
CA ILE A 62 -4.08 9.31 -4.00
C ILE A 62 -2.69 9.84 -3.69
N LEU A 63 -2.19 10.73 -4.56
CA LEU A 63 -0.95 11.46 -4.37
C LEU A 63 -1.21 12.97 -4.40
N LYS A 64 -0.60 13.70 -3.46
CA LYS A 64 -0.62 15.17 -3.45
C LYS A 64 0.71 15.71 -3.95
N GLU A 65 0.68 16.56 -4.98
CA GLU A 65 1.86 17.23 -5.53
C GLU A 65 1.64 18.74 -5.60
N GLY A 66 2.28 19.48 -4.69
CA GLY A 66 2.02 20.89 -4.51
C GLY A 66 0.54 21.14 -4.18
N PRO A 67 -0.17 21.98 -4.95
CA PRO A 67 -1.59 22.24 -4.72
C PRO A 67 -2.52 21.19 -5.36
N ASN A 68 -2.00 20.24 -6.14
CA ASN A 68 -2.81 19.31 -6.90
C ASN A 68 -2.89 17.94 -6.23
N TYR A 69 -4.06 17.33 -6.34
CA TYR A 69 -4.32 15.97 -5.93
C TYR A 69 -4.53 15.12 -7.18
N HIS A 70 -4.01 13.90 -7.17
CA HIS A 70 -4.06 12.93 -8.25
C HIS A 70 -4.63 11.64 -7.67
N VAL A 71 -5.67 11.10 -8.28
CA VAL A 71 -6.20 9.78 -7.91
C VAL A 71 -6.10 8.85 -9.10
N TRP A 72 -5.54 7.68 -8.88
CA TRP A 72 -5.66 6.52 -9.74
C TRP A 72 -6.68 5.58 -9.11
N PHE A 73 -7.58 5.07 -9.89
CA PHE A 73 -8.67 4.23 -9.43
C PHE A 73 -8.92 3.07 -10.38
N THR A 74 -9.43 1.99 -9.84
CA THR A 74 -9.90 0.85 -10.63
C THR A 74 -11.35 1.05 -11.00
N GLY A 75 -11.63 1.13 -12.30
CA GLY A 75 -12.98 1.14 -12.85
C GLY A 75 -13.38 -0.24 -13.38
N TYR A 76 -14.65 -0.59 -13.24
CA TYR A 76 -15.20 -1.80 -13.81
C TYR A 76 -16.68 -1.70 -14.11
N SER A 77 -17.12 -2.55 -15.03
CA SER A 77 -18.54 -2.81 -15.29
C SER A 77 -18.84 -4.26 -14.91
N PRO A 78 -19.99 -4.56 -14.27
CA PRO A 78 -20.40 -5.94 -14.01
C PRO A 78 -20.52 -6.81 -15.26
N ALA A 79 -20.66 -6.18 -16.44
CA ALA A 79 -20.71 -6.87 -17.73
C ALA A 79 -19.32 -7.27 -18.27
N SER A 80 -18.23 -6.77 -17.68
CA SER A 80 -16.85 -7.08 -18.09
C SER A 80 -16.05 -7.64 -16.92
N PRO A 81 -15.31 -8.74 -17.08
CA PRO A 81 -14.44 -9.27 -16.02
C PRO A 81 -13.24 -8.38 -15.77
N THR A 82 -12.82 -7.60 -16.78
CA THR A 82 -11.57 -6.81 -16.72
C THR A 82 -11.71 -5.58 -15.81
N LYS A 83 -10.65 -5.30 -15.07
CA LYS A 83 -10.47 -4.11 -14.24
C LYS A 83 -9.57 -3.13 -14.96
N PHE A 84 -9.98 -1.87 -15.05
CA PHE A 84 -9.32 -0.87 -15.86
C PHE A 84 -8.80 0.29 -15.01
N LEU A 85 -7.66 0.85 -15.40
CA LEU A 85 -7.05 1.99 -14.75
C LEU A 85 -7.71 3.30 -15.18
N GLY A 86 -8.21 4.06 -14.20
CA GLY A 86 -8.69 5.42 -14.35
C GLY A 86 -7.80 6.44 -13.65
N TYR A 87 -7.95 7.69 -14.04
CA TYR A 87 -7.24 8.80 -13.45
C TYR A 87 -8.15 10.03 -13.33
N ALA A 88 -8.07 10.70 -12.17
CA ALA A 88 -8.74 11.97 -11.95
C ALA A 88 -7.85 12.94 -11.17
N THR A 89 -8.16 14.22 -11.25
CA THR A 89 -7.43 15.30 -10.57
C THR A 89 -8.36 16.14 -9.72
N SER A 90 -7.78 16.81 -8.71
CA SER A 90 -8.50 17.76 -7.87
C SER A 90 -7.56 18.90 -7.42
N LYS A 91 -8.13 20.07 -7.19
CA LYS A 91 -7.41 21.23 -6.60
C LYS A 91 -7.52 21.26 -5.07
N ASP A 92 -8.54 20.65 -4.52
CA ASP A 92 -8.85 20.68 -3.08
C ASP A 92 -8.90 19.30 -2.42
N GLY A 93 -8.79 18.21 -3.22
CA GLY A 93 -8.89 16.83 -2.75
C GLY A 93 -10.32 16.42 -2.38
N ILE A 94 -11.31 17.19 -2.78
CA ILE A 94 -12.75 16.96 -2.53
C ILE A 94 -13.51 16.85 -3.85
N HIS A 95 -13.32 17.82 -4.74
CA HIS A 95 -13.98 17.87 -6.03
C HIS A 95 -13.04 17.32 -7.09
N TRP A 96 -13.43 16.20 -7.71
CA TRP A 96 -12.59 15.44 -8.62
C TRP A 96 -13.09 15.53 -10.05
N GLU A 97 -12.16 15.73 -10.98
CA GLU A 97 -12.40 15.77 -12.42
C GLU A 97 -11.68 14.58 -13.07
N ARG A 98 -12.45 13.70 -13.74
CA ARG A 98 -11.88 12.61 -14.53
C ARG A 98 -11.09 13.15 -15.69
N PHE A 99 -9.89 12.62 -15.88
CA PHE A 99 -8.99 13.02 -16.96
C PHE A 99 -9.54 12.67 -18.34
N SER A 100 -10.21 11.52 -18.44
CA SER A 100 -10.73 10.99 -19.70
C SER A 100 -12.05 10.25 -19.46
N LYS A 101 -12.88 10.16 -20.51
CA LYS A 101 -14.02 9.27 -20.55
C LYS A 101 -13.62 7.80 -20.76
N GLU A 102 -12.41 7.58 -21.28
CA GLU A 102 -11.84 6.26 -21.50
C GLU A 102 -10.82 5.92 -20.42
N THR A 103 -10.52 4.61 -20.27
CA THR A 103 -9.40 4.16 -19.43
C THR A 103 -8.09 4.73 -19.93
N ILE A 104 -7.17 5.04 -19.02
CA ILE A 104 -5.82 5.51 -19.38
C ILE A 104 -4.84 4.37 -19.66
N HIS A 105 -5.24 3.11 -19.47
CA HIS A 105 -4.41 1.94 -19.74
C HIS A 105 -5.29 0.79 -20.27
N PRO A 106 -5.65 0.81 -21.57
CA PRO A 106 -6.52 -0.20 -22.16
C PRO A 106 -5.82 -1.56 -22.30
N GLY A 107 -6.57 -2.64 -22.19
CA GLY A 107 -6.13 -3.99 -22.53
C GLY A 107 -5.40 -4.74 -21.42
N GLN A 108 -5.24 -4.17 -20.24
CA GLN A 108 -4.65 -4.85 -19.09
C GLN A 108 -5.46 -4.65 -17.82
N TRP A 109 -5.40 -5.66 -16.95
CA TRP A 109 -5.99 -5.62 -15.62
C TRP A 109 -5.07 -4.83 -14.67
N VAL A 110 -5.59 -3.77 -14.08
CA VAL A 110 -4.89 -2.95 -13.10
C VAL A 110 -5.82 -2.63 -11.94
N GLU A 111 -5.53 -3.21 -10.78
CA GLU A 111 -6.24 -2.91 -9.54
C GLU A 111 -5.28 -2.85 -8.34
N ASP A 112 -5.80 -2.46 -7.20
CA ASP A 112 -5.07 -2.48 -5.92
C ASP A 112 -3.71 -1.79 -5.96
N MET A 113 -3.68 -0.59 -6.54
CA MET A 113 -2.43 0.09 -6.88
C MET A 113 -1.84 0.90 -5.72
N CYS A 114 -0.50 0.99 -5.73
CA CYS A 114 0.30 1.94 -4.97
C CYS A 114 1.17 2.74 -5.94
N VAL A 115 1.20 4.06 -5.82
CA VAL A 115 2.01 4.93 -6.69
C VAL A 115 3.09 5.63 -5.90
N VAL A 116 4.34 5.45 -6.33
CA VAL A 116 5.53 6.10 -5.74
C VAL A 116 6.19 6.99 -6.77
N LYS A 117 6.43 8.26 -6.43
CA LYS A 117 7.24 9.16 -7.24
C LYS A 117 8.69 9.12 -6.76
N SER A 118 9.63 8.85 -7.67
CA SER A 118 11.06 8.98 -7.40
C SER A 118 11.72 9.79 -8.53
N GLY A 119 12.26 10.95 -8.18
CA GLY A 119 12.75 11.92 -9.14
C GLY A 119 11.64 12.41 -10.08
N LYS A 120 11.81 12.20 -11.39
CA LYS A 120 10.83 12.56 -12.43
C LYS A 120 10.00 11.37 -12.91
N THR A 121 10.04 10.24 -12.19
CA THR A 121 9.39 9.00 -12.61
C THR A 121 8.35 8.59 -11.58
N TYR A 122 7.20 8.15 -12.08
CA TYR A 122 6.14 7.53 -11.29
C TYR A 122 6.23 6.02 -11.50
N TYR A 123 6.22 5.29 -10.42
CA TYR A 123 6.18 3.83 -10.36
C TYR A 123 4.84 3.43 -9.77
N MET A 124 4.06 2.67 -10.51
CA MET A 124 2.84 2.06 -10.02
C MET A 124 3.12 0.57 -9.80
N PHE A 125 2.81 0.11 -8.63
CA PHE A 125 2.76 -1.29 -8.28
C PHE A 125 1.29 -1.64 -8.13
N ALA A 126 0.82 -2.59 -8.88
CA ALA A 126 -0.60 -2.90 -8.96
C ALA A 126 -0.81 -4.41 -8.99
N GLU A 127 -2.02 -4.81 -8.73
CA GLU A 127 -2.46 -6.18 -8.89
C GLU A 127 -3.04 -6.36 -10.29
N GLY A 128 -2.67 -7.45 -10.94
CA GLY A 128 -3.14 -7.86 -12.24
C GLY A 128 -4.02 -9.10 -12.18
N GLU A 129 -4.30 -9.67 -13.34
CA GLU A 129 -5.09 -10.90 -13.44
C GLU A 129 -4.48 -12.03 -12.60
N GLY A 130 -5.32 -12.75 -11.84
CA GLY A 130 -4.90 -13.84 -10.96
C GLY A 130 -4.22 -13.39 -9.67
N ASP A 131 -4.46 -12.16 -9.26
CA ASP A 131 -3.93 -11.54 -8.04
C ASP A 131 -2.39 -11.55 -8.02
N ILE A 132 -1.78 -11.20 -9.16
CA ILE A 132 -0.33 -11.17 -9.35
C ILE A 132 0.16 -9.72 -9.41
N ALA A 133 1.02 -9.35 -8.49
CA ALA A 133 1.59 -8.00 -8.46
C ALA A 133 2.53 -7.74 -9.65
N HIS A 134 2.32 -6.60 -10.31
CA HIS A 134 3.11 -6.15 -11.45
C HIS A 134 3.50 -4.67 -11.31
N MET A 135 4.40 -4.20 -12.15
CA MET A 135 4.88 -2.82 -12.11
C MET A 135 4.66 -2.09 -13.43
N LEU A 136 4.21 -0.85 -13.35
CA LEU A 136 4.11 0.09 -14.46
C LEU A 136 4.95 1.34 -14.16
N VAL A 137 5.41 2.01 -15.20
CA VAL A 137 6.24 3.23 -15.10
C VAL A 137 5.66 4.33 -15.98
N SER A 138 5.61 5.57 -15.45
CA SER A 138 5.15 6.75 -16.18
C SER A 138 6.06 7.95 -15.95
N LYS A 139 6.08 8.88 -16.89
CA LYS A 139 6.73 10.20 -16.77
C LYS A 139 5.72 11.34 -16.55
N ASP A 140 4.46 11.07 -16.79
CA ASP A 140 3.42 12.10 -16.83
C ASP A 140 2.13 11.73 -16.03
N ARG A 141 2.09 10.55 -15.37
CA ARG A 141 0.96 10.05 -14.58
C ARG A 141 -0.17 9.43 -15.40
N VAL A 142 -0.16 9.59 -16.71
CA VAL A 142 -1.25 9.18 -17.62
C VAL A 142 -0.82 8.07 -18.56
N HIS A 143 0.37 8.21 -19.17
CA HIS A 143 0.92 7.20 -20.08
C HIS A 143 1.78 6.23 -19.28
N TRP A 144 1.32 5.00 -19.14
CA TRP A 144 1.97 3.95 -18.35
C TRP A 144 2.58 2.88 -19.25
N GLN A 145 3.82 2.53 -18.96
CA GLN A 145 4.53 1.44 -19.60
C GLN A 145 4.62 0.26 -18.63
N GLU A 146 4.07 -0.89 -19.03
CA GLU A 146 4.17 -2.16 -18.32
C GLU A 146 5.62 -2.63 -18.19
N LYS A 147 6.00 -3.14 -17.01
CA LYS A 147 7.32 -3.71 -16.73
C LYS A 147 7.26 -5.20 -16.39
N GLY A 148 6.07 -5.75 -16.27
CA GLY A 148 5.82 -7.15 -15.96
C GLY A 148 5.65 -7.43 -14.48
N ASN A 149 5.42 -8.69 -14.18
CA ASN A 149 5.19 -9.19 -12.84
C ASN A 149 6.43 -9.03 -11.96
N LEU A 150 6.23 -8.80 -10.65
CA LEU A 150 7.32 -8.65 -9.70
C LEU A 150 8.01 -10.02 -9.47
N ASP A 151 9.34 -10.05 -9.61
CA ASP A 151 10.16 -11.21 -9.26
C ASP A 151 10.46 -11.19 -7.76
N ILE A 152 9.60 -11.82 -6.98
CA ILE A 152 9.75 -11.91 -5.51
C ILE A 152 10.39 -13.25 -5.15
N ARG A 153 11.38 -13.19 -4.27
CA ARG A 153 12.18 -14.34 -3.84
C ARG A 153 12.22 -14.45 -2.33
N LYS A 154 12.37 -15.69 -1.86
CA LYS A 154 12.65 -16.00 -0.47
C LYS A 154 14.01 -15.48 -0.03
N VAL A 155 14.27 -15.52 1.27
CA VAL A 155 15.57 -15.12 1.87
C VAL A 155 16.75 -15.87 1.25
N ASP A 156 16.57 -17.14 0.88
CA ASP A 156 17.59 -17.97 0.23
C ASP A 156 17.76 -17.71 -1.28
N GLY A 157 17.02 -16.76 -1.84
CA GLY A 157 17.03 -16.40 -3.27
C GLY A 157 16.19 -17.30 -4.17
N SER A 158 15.56 -18.36 -3.65
CA SER A 158 14.62 -19.19 -4.41
C SER A 158 13.31 -18.44 -4.66
N PRO A 159 12.58 -18.72 -5.75
CA PRO A 159 11.27 -18.12 -6.00
C PRO A 159 10.28 -18.40 -4.86
N ILE A 160 9.39 -17.45 -4.59
CA ILE A 160 8.27 -17.72 -3.69
C ILE A 160 7.35 -18.79 -4.28
N ARG A 161 6.54 -19.42 -3.43
CA ARG A 161 5.53 -20.41 -3.85
C ARG A 161 4.63 -19.82 -4.96
N LYS A 162 4.32 -20.62 -5.98
CA LYS A 162 3.33 -20.24 -7.01
C LYS A 162 1.96 -19.93 -6.36
N GLY A 163 1.18 -19.09 -7.00
CA GLY A 163 -0.13 -18.62 -6.55
C GLY A 163 -0.15 -17.11 -6.39
N ALA A 164 -1.25 -16.59 -5.89
CA ALA A 164 -1.48 -15.17 -5.66
C ALA A 164 -0.40 -14.53 -4.77
N TYR A 165 -0.01 -13.31 -5.15
CA TYR A 165 0.76 -12.36 -4.35
C TYR A 165 0.40 -10.96 -4.83
N GLY A 166 -0.56 -10.37 -4.17
CA GLY A 166 -1.21 -9.15 -4.61
C GLY A 166 -1.04 -7.99 -3.65
N THR A 167 -1.91 -7.02 -3.82
CA THR A 167 -2.07 -5.86 -2.94
C THR A 167 -0.74 -5.15 -2.63
N PRO A 168 0.09 -4.82 -3.66
CA PRO A 168 1.43 -4.32 -3.45
C PRO A 168 1.41 -2.89 -2.88
N THR A 169 2.18 -2.67 -1.83
CA THR A 169 2.43 -1.34 -1.26
C THR A 169 3.93 -1.10 -1.15
N VAL A 170 4.40 0.00 -1.72
CA VAL A 170 5.84 0.26 -1.81
C VAL A 170 6.21 1.60 -1.18
N ILE A 171 7.29 1.60 -0.42
CA ILE A 171 7.94 2.81 0.10
C ILE A 171 9.44 2.76 -0.18
N GLN A 172 10.04 3.91 -0.47
CA GLN A 172 11.49 4.05 -0.53
C GLN A 172 12.00 4.61 0.81
N ALA A 173 12.85 3.87 1.49
CA ALA A 173 13.45 4.27 2.75
C ALA A 173 14.95 3.97 2.75
N LYS A 174 15.78 4.94 3.17
CA LYS A 174 17.25 4.81 3.24
C LYS A 174 17.88 4.29 1.93
N GLY A 175 17.34 4.71 0.76
CA GLY A 175 17.84 4.32 -0.55
C GLY A 175 17.46 2.91 -1.02
N ILE A 176 16.64 2.20 -0.25
CA ILE A 176 16.16 0.85 -0.55
C ILE A 176 14.65 0.91 -0.78
N TRP A 177 14.15 0.14 -1.74
CA TRP A 177 12.75 -0.07 -1.97
C TRP A 177 12.23 -1.19 -1.08
N HIS A 178 11.10 -0.96 -0.41
CA HIS A 178 10.44 -1.90 0.49
C HIS A 178 9.06 -2.18 -0.08
N LEU A 179 8.78 -3.42 -0.41
CA LEU A 179 7.52 -3.92 -0.93
C LEU A 179 6.80 -4.71 0.14
N PHE A 180 5.64 -4.24 0.54
CA PHE A 180 4.67 -5.01 1.31
C PHE A 180 3.70 -5.66 0.34
N TYR A 181 3.46 -6.95 0.47
CA TYR A 181 2.55 -7.71 -0.38
C TYR A 181 1.84 -8.77 0.46
N GLU A 182 0.67 -9.18 0.03
CA GLU A 182 -0.09 -10.22 0.70
C GLU A 182 0.04 -11.56 -0.05
N ARG A 183 -0.37 -12.64 0.61
CA ARG A 183 -0.50 -13.98 0.06
C ARG A 183 -1.83 -14.57 0.53
N ASP A 184 -2.80 -14.69 -0.38
CA ASP A 184 -4.13 -15.20 -0.07
C ASP A 184 -4.80 -14.41 1.10
N ASP A 185 -4.47 -13.11 1.27
CA ASP A 185 -4.87 -12.21 2.37
C ASP A 185 -4.51 -12.71 3.80
N LEU A 186 -3.68 -13.73 3.92
CA LEU A 186 -3.37 -14.38 5.21
C LEU A 186 -2.27 -13.67 6.01
N GLY A 187 -1.70 -12.63 5.47
CA GLY A 187 -0.64 -11.87 6.13
C GLY A 187 0.01 -10.86 5.18
N ILE A 188 0.87 -10.02 5.73
CA ILE A 188 1.63 -9.02 4.98
C ILE A 188 3.11 -9.38 5.08
N TRP A 189 3.73 -9.72 3.94
CA TRP A 189 5.16 -9.98 3.80
C TRP A 189 5.90 -8.72 3.41
N LEU A 190 7.20 -8.69 3.66
CA LEU A 190 8.09 -7.61 3.27
C LEU A 190 9.25 -8.15 2.43
N ALA A 191 9.40 -7.62 1.23
CA ALA A 191 10.56 -7.82 0.38
C ALA A 191 11.27 -6.49 0.11
N THR A 192 12.57 -6.52 -0.19
CA THR A 192 13.36 -5.34 -0.52
C THR A 192 14.00 -5.47 -1.89
N SER A 193 14.23 -4.33 -2.55
CA SER A 193 14.94 -4.26 -3.81
C SER A 193 15.83 -3.01 -3.87
N LYS A 194 16.96 -3.11 -4.56
CA LYS A 194 17.84 -1.98 -4.90
C LYS A 194 17.64 -1.48 -6.32
N ASP A 195 17.07 -2.30 -7.19
CA ASP A 195 17.03 -2.07 -8.64
C ASP A 195 15.63 -2.17 -9.25
N LEU A 196 14.60 -2.49 -8.45
CA LEU A 196 13.21 -2.72 -8.87
C LEU A 196 13.01 -3.95 -9.77
N LYS A 197 14.02 -4.79 -9.94
CA LYS A 197 13.95 -5.99 -10.78
C LYS A 197 13.72 -7.25 -9.96
N THR A 198 14.54 -7.43 -8.93
CA THR A 198 14.42 -8.55 -8.01
C THR A 198 14.11 -8.05 -6.62
N TRP A 199 13.14 -8.67 -5.99
CA TRP A 199 12.69 -8.40 -4.64
C TRP A 199 13.00 -9.59 -3.77
N THR A 200 13.74 -9.40 -2.68
CA THR A 200 14.09 -10.48 -1.76
C THR A 200 13.39 -10.26 -0.42
N ASN A 201 12.71 -11.27 0.07
CA ASN A 201 12.09 -11.25 1.39
C ASN A 201 13.11 -10.91 2.47
N VAL A 202 12.73 -10.08 3.43
CA VAL A 202 13.55 -9.84 4.63
C VAL A 202 13.46 -11.02 5.60
N GLN A 203 12.33 -11.71 5.57
CA GLN A 203 12.03 -12.98 6.24
C GLN A 203 10.94 -13.72 5.48
N ASP A 204 10.87 -15.04 5.57
CA ASP A 204 9.87 -15.83 4.83
C ASP A 204 8.53 -15.93 5.55
N GLU A 205 8.45 -15.44 6.79
CA GLU A 205 7.21 -15.25 7.55
C GLU A 205 6.65 -13.84 7.34
N PRO A 206 5.32 -13.64 7.46
CA PRO A 206 4.73 -12.31 7.35
C PRO A 206 5.21 -11.38 8.47
N VAL A 207 5.44 -10.10 8.15
CA VAL A 207 5.79 -9.05 9.11
C VAL A 207 4.55 -8.54 9.88
N ILE A 208 3.35 -8.64 9.27
CA ILE A 208 2.07 -8.48 9.97
C ILE A 208 1.23 -9.72 9.70
N LYS A 209 0.87 -10.44 10.75
CA LYS A 209 0.00 -11.62 10.71
C LYS A 209 -1.46 -11.19 10.88
N MET A 210 -2.38 -11.92 10.27
CA MET A 210 -3.79 -11.82 10.62
C MET A 210 -4.02 -12.28 12.06
N GLY A 211 -5.10 -11.83 12.69
CA GLY A 211 -5.39 -12.12 14.09
C GLY A 211 -4.30 -11.66 15.08
N PRO A 212 -4.46 -11.97 16.37
CA PRO A 212 -5.60 -12.67 16.99
C PRO A 212 -6.84 -11.80 17.26
N ASP A 213 -6.77 -10.51 16.91
CA ASP A 213 -7.87 -9.57 17.19
C ASP A 213 -9.07 -9.85 16.28
N ALA A 214 -10.28 -9.57 16.79
CA ALA A 214 -11.52 -9.89 16.08
C ALA A 214 -11.64 -9.20 14.71
N TYR A 215 -11.10 -7.99 14.57
CA TYR A 215 -11.23 -7.18 13.35
C TYR A 215 -10.38 -7.67 12.18
N ASP A 216 -9.37 -8.51 12.42
CA ASP A 216 -8.41 -8.98 11.40
C ASP A 216 -8.19 -10.50 11.38
N LEU A 217 -9.20 -11.25 11.79
CA LEU A 217 -9.13 -12.72 11.90
C LEU A 217 -8.98 -13.44 10.56
N PHE A 218 -9.47 -12.84 9.45
CA PHE A 218 -9.62 -13.57 8.21
C PHE A 218 -8.93 -12.95 7.00
N ALA A 219 -8.51 -11.69 7.10
CA ALA A 219 -7.73 -11.05 6.04
C ALA A 219 -6.97 -9.83 6.53
N VAL A 220 -5.79 -9.59 5.97
CA VAL A 220 -5.00 -8.36 6.14
C VAL A 220 -4.18 -8.05 4.88
N ALA A 221 -4.22 -6.79 4.42
CA ALA A 221 -3.31 -6.33 3.38
C ALA A 221 -2.94 -4.85 3.54
N MET A 222 -1.69 -4.48 3.21
CA MET A 222 -1.16 -3.13 3.39
C MET A 222 -1.71 -2.18 2.31
N ASN A 223 -2.12 -0.97 2.71
CA ASN A 223 -2.59 0.05 1.78
C ASN A 223 -1.56 1.16 1.56
N GLN A 224 -0.94 1.61 2.65
CA GLN A 224 0.05 2.67 2.59
C GLN A 224 0.97 2.61 3.79
N VAL A 225 2.24 2.95 3.60
CA VAL A 225 3.18 3.22 4.69
C VAL A 225 3.64 4.67 4.61
N ILE A 226 3.54 5.39 5.71
CA ILE A 226 4.06 6.76 5.85
C ILE A 226 5.16 6.80 6.90
N HIS A 227 6.13 7.71 6.73
CA HIS A 227 7.13 8.02 7.75
C HIS A 227 6.76 9.32 8.45
N TYR A 228 6.58 9.28 9.77
CA TYR A 228 6.16 10.43 10.56
C TYR A 228 6.79 10.41 11.95
N LYS A 229 7.37 11.55 12.37
CA LYS A 229 8.02 11.72 13.68
C LYS A 229 9.02 10.58 14.03
N GLY A 230 9.80 10.13 13.03
CA GLY A 230 10.83 9.10 13.22
C GLY A 230 10.35 7.67 13.18
N LEU A 231 9.05 7.42 13.05
CA LEU A 231 8.45 6.07 12.96
C LEU A 231 7.73 5.87 11.62
N TYR A 232 7.54 4.61 11.26
CA TYR A 232 6.72 4.19 10.11
C TYR A 232 5.34 3.79 10.58
N TYR A 233 4.31 4.26 9.88
CA TYR A 233 2.92 3.92 10.15
C TYR A 233 2.34 3.24 8.91
N GLY A 234 1.89 2.00 9.07
CA GLY A 234 1.24 1.21 8.04
C GLY A 234 -0.27 1.28 8.21
N TYR A 235 -0.95 1.84 7.19
CA TYR A 235 -2.40 1.72 7.08
C TYR A 235 -2.71 0.46 6.29
N TYR A 236 -3.59 -0.39 6.81
CA TYR A 236 -3.93 -1.66 6.20
C TYR A 236 -5.42 -1.93 6.30
N HIS A 237 -5.95 -2.68 5.37
CA HIS A 237 -7.31 -3.17 5.48
C HIS A 237 -7.33 -4.56 6.10
N ALA A 238 -8.44 -4.90 6.74
CA ALA A 238 -8.63 -6.18 7.38
C ALA A 238 -10.10 -6.58 7.35
N SER A 239 -10.36 -7.90 7.45
CA SER A 239 -11.70 -8.45 7.58
C SER A 239 -11.83 -9.30 8.83
N ALA A 240 -12.93 -9.06 9.55
CA ALA A 240 -13.40 -9.87 10.67
C ALA A 240 -14.20 -11.12 10.23
N PHE A 241 -14.47 -11.25 8.93
CA PHE A 241 -15.40 -12.23 8.38
C PHE A 241 -14.73 -13.15 7.39
N LYS A 242 -15.01 -14.46 7.50
CA LYS A 242 -14.40 -15.50 6.66
C LYS A 242 -14.76 -15.37 5.17
N ASP A 243 -15.88 -14.79 4.85
CA ASP A 243 -16.36 -14.54 3.49
C ASP A 243 -16.06 -13.13 2.99
N TRP A 244 -15.29 -12.35 3.78
CA TRP A 244 -14.79 -11.00 3.44
C TRP A 244 -15.87 -9.99 3.03
N HIS A 245 -17.09 -10.16 3.52
CA HIS A 245 -18.21 -9.27 3.16
C HIS A 245 -18.10 -7.86 3.73
N GLU A 246 -17.25 -7.66 4.73
CA GLU A 246 -17.01 -6.37 5.36
C GLU A 246 -15.52 -6.16 5.66
N TRP A 247 -15.05 -4.97 5.37
CA TRP A 247 -13.67 -4.56 5.52
C TRP A 247 -13.54 -3.32 6.40
N SER A 248 -12.37 -3.14 7.00
CA SER A 248 -12.05 -2.01 7.88
C SER A 248 -10.70 -1.39 7.53
N THR A 249 -10.48 -0.14 7.97
CA THR A 249 -9.17 0.53 7.92
C THR A 249 -8.52 0.48 9.29
N ASN A 250 -7.28 0.03 9.32
CA ASN A 250 -6.49 -0.21 10.52
C ASN A 250 -5.13 0.44 10.42
N ILE A 251 -4.40 0.55 11.54
CA ILE A 251 -3.06 1.12 11.58
C ILE A 251 -2.14 0.27 12.46
N ALA A 252 -0.87 0.18 12.04
CA ALA A 252 0.22 -0.37 12.83
C ALA A 252 1.43 0.56 12.77
N VAL A 253 2.36 0.45 13.73
CA VAL A 253 3.57 1.27 13.82
C VAL A 253 4.82 0.39 13.87
N SER A 254 5.90 0.87 13.26
CA SER A 254 7.22 0.22 13.26
C SER A 254 8.34 1.25 13.31
N SER A 255 9.49 0.91 13.89
CA SER A 255 10.73 1.70 13.80
C SER A 255 11.64 1.25 12.65
N ASP A 256 11.45 0.03 12.12
CA ASP A 256 12.36 -0.62 11.17
C ASP A 256 11.70 -1.24 9.93
N LEU A 257 10.36 -1.14 9.79
CA LEU A 257 9.54 -1.74 8.75
C LEU A 257 9.37 -3.27 8.87
N ILE A 258 10.02 -3.92 9.82
CA ILE A 258 9.99 -5.37 10.03
C ILE A 258 9.12 -5.75 11.22
N HIS A 259 9.35 -5.07 12.36
CA HIS A 259 8.63 -5.31 13.60
C HIS A 259 7.49 -4.32 13.75
N TRP A 260 6.25 -4.80 13.68
CA TRP A 260 5.05 -3.97 13.71
C TRP A 260 4.24 -4.19 14.99
N LYS A 261 3.78 -3.09 15.59
CA LYS A 261 2.79 -3.08 16.67
C LYS A 261 1.47 -2.57 16.13
N LYS A 262 0.43 -3.39 16.17
CA LYS A 262 -0.94 -3.00 15.82
C LYS A 262 -1.50 -2.03 16.87
N TYR A 263 -2.33 -1.10 16.43
CA TYR A 263 -3.03 -0.20 17.34
C TYR A 263 -4.11 -0.95 18.10
N GLU A 264 -4.10 -0.84 19.42
CA GLU A 264 -4.99 -1.59 20.30
C GLU A 264 -6.48 -1.26 20.17
N ARG A 265 -6.79 -0.10 19.57
CA ARG A 265 -8.17 0.34 19.30
C ARG A 265 -8.51 0.28 17.81
N ASN A 266 -7.85 -0.57 17.02
CA ASN A 266 -8.32 -0.89 15.67
C ASN A 266 -9.71 -1.56 15.73
N PRO A 267 -10.56 -1.37 14.69
CA PRO A 267 -10.32 -0.56 13.51
C PRO A 267 -10.44 0.94 13.77
N ILE A 268 -9.64 1.77 13.07
CA ILE A 268 -9.78 3.23 13.14
C ILE A 268 -10.96 3.74 12.31
N ILE A 269 -11.33 3.02 11.24
CA ILE A 269 -12.57 3.23 10.46
C ILE A 269 -13.17 1.84 10.18
N GLY A 270 -14.43 1.65 10.55
CA GLY A 270 -15.22 0.44 10.31
C GLY A 270 -16.27 0.61 9.20
N ASN A 271 -17.39 -0.14 9.30
CA ASN A 271 -18.55 -0.03 8.44
C ASN A 271 -18.24 -0.19 6.94
N ASN A 272 -17.44 -1.18 6.60
CA ASN A 272 -17.02 -1.48 5.24
C ASN A 272 -16.33 -0.30 4.54
N GLN A 273 -15.51 0.46 5.29
CA GLN A 273 -14.69 1.56 4.82
C GLN A 273 -13.22 1.16 4.94
N SER A 274 -12.66 0.68 3.86
CA SER A 274 -11.30 0.12 3.81
C SER A 274 -10.37 0.90 2.89
N SER A 275 -9.17 0.38 2.74
CA SER A 275 -8.17 0.87 1.80
C SER A 275 -7.76 2.32 2.05
N GLY A 276 -7.40 2.59 3.31
CA GLY A 276 -7.05 3.91 3.79
C GLY A 276 -5.77 4.47 3.16
N ILE A 277 -5.88 5.66 2.54
CA ILE A 277 -4.76 6.46 2.06
C ILE A 277 -4.71 7.76 2.84
N VAL A 278 -3.58 8.05 3.47
CA VAL A 278 -3.38 9.20 4.33
C VAL A 278 -2.46 10.23 3.68
N LEU A 279 -2.91 11.47 3.66
CA LEU A 279 -2.12 12.61 3.15
C LEU A 279 -1.98 13.67 4.23
N LYS A 280 -0.75 14.19 4.41
CA LYS A 280 -0.52 15.32 5.30
C LYS A 280 -1.24 16.56 4.79
N ASP A 281 -1.96 17.23 5.67
CA ASP A 281 -2.71 18.44 5.35
C ASP A 281 -2.67 19.43 6.52
N GLY A 282 -2.00 20.56 6.32
CA GLY A 282 -1.77 21.52 7.38
C GLY A 282 -1.00 20.90 8.57
N LYS A 283 -1.56 21.03 9.77
CA LYS A 283 -1.03 20.41 11.00
C LYS A 283 -1.52 18.99 11.21
N GLY A 284 -2.57 18.57 10.47
CA GLY A 284 -3.19 17.24 10.56
C GLY A 284 -3.03 16.41 9.30
N PHE A 285 -3.98 15.52 9.10
CA PHE A 285 -4.03 14.58 7.98
C PHE A 285 -5.44 14.45 7.42
N ARG A 286 -5.53 14.14 6.14
CA ARG A 286 -6.72 13.61 5.48
C ARG A 286 -6.54 12.11 5.33
N LEU A 287 -7.58 11.36 5.66
CA LEU A 287 -7.69 9.93 5.36
C LEU A 287 -8.76 9.76 4.29
N TYR A 288 -8.41 9.07 3.22
CA TYR A 288 -9.35 8.65 2.19
C TYR A 288 -9.55 7.15 2.29
N THR A 289 -10.79 6.70 2.41
CA THR A 289 -11.10 5.27 2.26
C THR A 289 -11.58 5.03 0.83
N MET A 290 -11.15 3.93 0.23
CA MET A 290 -11.38 3.64 -1.19
C MET A 290 -11.87 2.20 -1.33
N HIS A 291 -13.17 1.99 -1.08
CA HIS A 291 -13.80 0.70 -1.31
C HIS A 291 -14.63 0.74 -2.62
N ARG A 292 -15.95 0.85 -2.57
CA ARG A 292 -16.78 1.05 -3.78
C ARG A 292 -17.03 2.53 -4.10
N LYS A 293 -16.53 3.39 -3.27
CA LYS A 293 -16.60 4.85 -3.33
C LYS A 293 -15.45 5.42 -2.53
N VAL A 294 -15.09 6.65 -2.79
CA VAL A 294 -14.07 7.36 -2.00
C VAL A 294 -14.77 8.23 -0.97
N ASN A 295 -14.45 7.98 0.30
CA ASN A 295 -14.86 8.84 1.40
C ASN A 295 -13.64 9.56 1.98
N LEU A 296 -13.86 10.75 2.52
CA LEU A 296 -12.86 11.61 3.11
C LEU A 296 -13.11 11.78 4.60
N TYR A 297 -12.04 11.76 5.37
CA TYR A 297 -12.02 12.03 6.80
C TYR A 297 -10.91 13.03 7.11
N PHE A 298 -11.12 13.86 8.12
CA PHE A 298 -10.14 14.82 8.59
C PHE A 298 -9.67 14.46 10.00
N SER A 299 -8.38 14.49 10.23
CA SER A 299 -7.84 14.51 11.58
C SER A 299 -7.87 15.92 12.16
N GLU A 300 -7.66 16.05 13.46
CA GLU A 300 -7.48 17.34 14.10
C GLU A 300 -6.31 18.11 13.46
N GLY A 301 -6.53 19.41 13.17
CA GLY A 301 -5.53 20.27 12.52
C GLY A 301 -5.42 20.12 11.01
N ALA A 302 -6.19 19.26 10.36
CA ALA A 302 -6.31 19.23 8.91
C ALA A 302 -7.09 20.43 8.37
N SER A 303 -6.79 20.85 7.13
CA SER A 303 -7.53 21.90 6.44
C SER A 303 -8.90 21.41 6.00
N LYS A 304 -9.93 22.23 6.22
CA LYS A 304 -11.32 21.93 5.84
C LYS A 304 -11.62 22.41 4.43
#